data_f1d6235a5197fce676dc4817ab5ecd1a
#
_entry.id   f1d6235a5197fce676dc4817ab5ecd1a
#
_cell.length_a   1.000
_cell.length_b   1.000
_cell.length_c   1.000
_cell.angle_alpha   90.00
_cell.angle_beta   90.00
_cell.angle_gamma   90.00
#
_symmetry.space_group_name_H-M   'P 1'
#
loop_
_entity.id
_entity.type
_entity.pdbx_description
1 polymer ?
#
loop_
_entity_poly.entity_id
_entity_poly.type
_entity_poly.pdbx_seq_one_letter_code
_entity_poly.pdbx_strand_id
1 'polypeptide(L)'
;MMQDKQGEPNSFRSPDAVNRIDWALKAKNRDLFDYVRGLIALRKAHPAFRIPTAEGLQQGLHFLDTGDSGVIAYTLGEYANGDAWKEILVAYNGNRQQAEFHIPEADWTVVCRDGRIDPGSRDHMPG
;
A
#
# COMPACT_ATOMS: atom_id res chain seq x y z
N MET A 1 -4.68 -6.77 12.64
CA MET A 1 -5.55 -6.69 13.83
C MET A 1 -5.08 -5.50 14.67
N MET A 2 -6.00 -4.65 15.10
CA MET A 2 -5.66 -3.51 15.95
C MET A 2 -5.58 -3.97 17.40
N GLN A 3 -4.40 -4.41 17.82
CA GLN A 3 -4.12 -4.78 19.20
C GLN A 3 -2.85 -4.06 19.64
N ASP A 4 -2.94 -3.31 20.70
CA ASP A 4 -1.79 -2.70 21.37
C ASP A 4 -1.22 -3.61 22.46
N LYS A 5 -0.16 -3.19 23.09
CA LYS A 5 0.49 -3.86 24.19
C LYS A 5 0.15 -3.20 25.54
N GLN A 6 -1.02 -2.56 25.65
CA GLN A 6 -1.51 -1.89 26.87
C GLN A 6 -0.55 -0.81 27.38
N GLY A 7 0.14 -0.12 26.44
CA GLY A 7 1.12 0.90 26.77
C GLY A 7 2.49 0.38 27.24
N GLU A 8 2.71 -0.94 27.22
CA GLU A 8 3.99 -1.54 27.59
C GLU A 8 5.06 -1.22 26.53
N PRO A 9 6.11 -0.47 26.83
CA PRO A 9 7.13 -0.05 25.86
C PRO A 9 8.01 -1.21 25.39
N ASN A 10 8.18 -2.24 26.24
CA ASN A 10 8.92 -3.45 25.91
C ASN A 10 8.24 -4.69 26.48
N SER A 11 7.43 -5.33 25.68
CA SER A 11 6.62 -6.48 26.11
C SER A 11 7.37 -7.83 26.07
N PHE A 12 8.69 -7.85 25.87
CA PHE A 12 9.45 -9.10 25.69
C PHE A 12 9.26 -10.10 26.84
N ARG A 13 9.20 -9.61 28.08
CA ARG A 13 8.98 -10.43 29.29
C ARG A 13 7.60 -10.28 29.90
N SER A 14 6.69 -9.62 29.20
CA SER A 14 5.33 -9.41 29.71
C SER A 14 4.52 -10.70 29.64
N PRO A 15 3.53 -10.88 30.53
CA PRO A 15 2.70 -12.08 30.58
C PRO A 15 1.79 -12.20 29.35
N ASP A 16 1.18 -13.37 29.19
CA ASP A 16 0.25 -13.66 28.10
C ASP A 16 -0.92 -12.66 28.02
N ALA A 17 -1.34 -12.10 29.13
CA ALA A 17 -2.36 -11.05 29.14
C ALA A 17 -2.02 -9.87 28.22
N VAL A 18 -0.71 -9.56 28.08
CA VAL A 18 -0.19 -8.52 27.17
C VAL A 18 0.19 -9.09 25.81
N ASN A 19 0.76 -10.29 25.77
CA ASN A 19 1.41 -10.84 24.56
C ASN A 19 0.52 -11.74 23.72
N ARG A 20 -0.54 -12.34 24.26
CA ARG A 20 -1.45 -13.19 23.49
C ARG A 20 -2.12 -12.40 22.37
N ILE A 21 -2.40 -13.09 21.27
CA ILE A 21 -3.21 -12.54 20.18
C ILE A 21 -4.69 -12.77 20.52
N ASP A 22 -5.46 -11.71 20.59
CA ASP A 22 -6.91 -11.79 20.71
C ASP A 22 -7.54 -11.99 19.32
N TRP A 23 -7.89 -13.21 19.00
CA TRP A 23 -8.48 -13.56 17.70
C TRP A 23 -9.90 -13.00 17.51
N ALA A 24 -10.61 -12.62 18.58
CA ALA A 24 -11.90 -11.96 18.47
C ALA A 24 -11.80 -10.60 17.75
N LEU A 25 -10.64 -9.95 17.83
CA LEU A 25 -10.36 -8.70 17.13
C LEU A 25 -10.40 -8.85 15.59
N LYS A 26 -10.25 -10.05 15.05
CA LYS A 26 -10.41 -10.30 13.62
C LYS A 26 -11.85 -10.02 13.16
N ALA A 27 -12.83 -10.44 13.93
CA ALA A 27 -14.24 -10.19 13.61
C ALA A 27 -14.60 -8.72 13.85
N LYS A 28 -14.10 -8.13 14.95
CA LYS A 28 -14.34 -6.73 15.30
C LYS A 28 -13.77 -5.74 14.27
N ASN A 29 -12.59 -6.05 13.69
CA ASN A 29 -11.90 -5.22 12.69
C ASN A 29 -11.89 -5.94 11.34
N ARG A 30 -13.04 -6.41 10.90
CA ARG A 30 -13.18 -7.21 9.68
C ARG A 30 -12.76 -6.44 8.42
N ASP A 31 -13.13 -5.19 8.33
CA ASP A 31 -12.78 -4.27 7.25
C ASP A 31 -11.26 -4.13 7.10
N LEU A 32 -10.54 -3.88 8.20
CA LEU A 32 -9.07 -3.85 8.19
C LEU A 32 -8.46 -5.20 7.77
N PHE A 33 -9.04 -6.30 8.26
CA PHE A 33 -8.57 -7.64 7.88
C PHE A 33 -8.73 -7.87 6.37
N ASP A 34 -9.89 -7.51 5.81
CA ASP A 34 -10.18 -7.68 4.39
C ASP A 34 -9.33 -6.74 3.52
N TYR A 35 -9.07 -5.52 3.98
CA TYR A 35 -8.14 -4.60 3.33
C TYR A 35 -6.72 -5.17 3.24
N VAL A 36 -6.15 -5.62 4.36
CA VAL A 36 -4.80 -6.22 4.38
C VAL A 36 -4.74 -7.49 3.52
N ARG A 37 -5.79 -8.31 3.56
CA ARG A 37 -5.90 -9.50 2.68
C ARG A 37 -5.88 -9.10 1.21
N GLY A 38 -6.60 -8.03 0.85
CA GLY A 38 -6.64 -7.48 -0.51
C GLY A 38 -5.26 -6.95 -0.95
N LEU A 39 -4.54 -6.22 -0.09
CA LEU A 39 -3.18 -5.76 -0.38
C LEU A 39 -2.22 -6.94 -0.64
N ILE A 40 -2.33 -8.02 0.15
CA ILE A 40 -1.53 -9.22 -0.06
C ILE A 40 -1.88 -9.87 -1.41
N ALA A 41 -3.16 -9.95 -1.75
CA ALA A 41 -3.61 -10.49 -3.04
C ALA A 41 -3.10 -9.65 -4.21
N LEU A 42 -3.23 -8.32 -4.14
CA LEU A 42 -2.71 -7.38 -5.13
C LEU A 42 -1.20 -7.56 -5.34
N ARG A 43 -0.43 -7.59 -4.24
CA ARG A 43 1.02 -7.81 -4.29
C ARG A 43 1.40 -9.16 -4.92
N LYS A 44 0.59 -10.20 -4.71
CA LYS A 44 0.81 -11.52 -5.32
C LYS A 44 0.48 -11.55 -6.81
N ALA A 45 -0.60 -10.87 -7.21
CA ALA A 45 -1.04 -10.80 -8.60
C ALA A 45 -0.10 -9.95 -9.47
N HIS A 46 0.53 -8.92 -8.88
CA HIS A 46 1.37 -7.96 -9.59
C HIS A 46 2.85 -8.10 -9.25
N PRO A 47 3.65 -8.75 -10.12
CA PRO A 47 5.09 -8.94 -9.94
C PRO A 47 5.88 -7.63 -9.82
N ALA A 48 5.39 -6.53 -10.39
CA ALA A 48 5.99 -5.20 -10.26
C ALA A 48 6.27 -4.78 -8.80
N PHE A 49 5.44 -5.22 -7.85
CA PHE A 49 5.67 -4.98 -6.42
C PHE A 49 6.80 -5.82 -5.80
N ARG A 50 7.48 -6.65 -6.59
CA ARG A 50 8.49 -7.61 -6.11
C ARG A 50 9.66 -7.74 -7.07
N ILE A 51 10.14 -6.62 -7.61
CA ILE A 51 11.30 -6.58 -8.50
C ILE A 51 12.52 -7.13 -7.75
N PRO A 52 13.18 -8.20 -8.24
CA PRO A 52 14.19 -8.92 -7.46
C PRO A 52 15.62 -8.39 -7.64
N THR A 53 15.88 -7.51 -8.60
CA THR A 53 17.22 -7.06 -8.95
C THR A 53 17.36 -5.55 -8.85
N ALA A 54 18.59 -5.08 -8.59
CA ALA A 54 18.90 -3.65 -8.55
C ALA A 54 18.70 -2.99 -9.93
N GLU A 55 19.09 -3.70 -10.99
CA GLU A 55 18.91 -3.23 -12.37
C GLU A 55 17.43 -3.06 -12.72
N GLY A 56 16.60 -4.02 -12.33
CA GLY A 56 15.15 -3.94 -12.53
C GLY A 56 14.52 -2.77 -11.76
N LEU A 57 15.00 -2.50 -10.53
CA LEU A 57 14.56 -1.34 -9.77
C LEU A 57 14.98 -0.03 -10.42
N GLN A 58 16.21 0.08 -10.92
CA GLN A 58 16.69 1.28 -11.62
C GLN A 58 15.90 1.57 -12.89
N GLN A 59 15.44 0.54 -13.59
CA GLN A 59 14.68 0.68 -14.83
C GLN A 59 13.19 0.95 -14.57
N GLY A 60 12.59 0.29 -13.59
CA GLY A 60 11.15 0.29 -13.40
C GLY A 60 10.62 1.22 -12.31
N LEU A 61 11.42 1.60 -11.32
CA LEU A 61 10.98 2.42 -10.19
C LEU A 61 11.40 3.88 -10.37
N HIS A 62 10.43 4.79 -10.40
CA HIS A 62 10.67 6.23 -10.52
C HIS A 62 9.91 6.97 -9.43
N PHE A 63 10.64 7.66 -8.54
CA PHE A 63 10.02 8.55 -7.55
C PHE A 63 9.54 9.84 -8.20
N LEU A 64 8.37 10.29 -7.77
CA LEU A 64 7.78 11.55 -8.20
C LEU A 64 8.12 12.67 -7.21
N ASP A 65 8.33 13.87 -7.72
CA ASP A 65 8.41 15.06 -6.89
C ASP A 65 6.99 15.46 -6.47
N THR A 66 6.70 15.35 -5.19
CA THR A 66 5.39 15.71 -4.64
C THR A 66 5.33 17.12 -4.07
N GLY A 67 6.48 17.79 -3.94
CA GLY A 67 6.56 19.09 -3.28
C GLY A 67 6.23 19.09 -1.78
N ASP A 68 5.90 17.93 -1.21
CA ASP A 68 5.50 17.74 0.19
C ASP A 68 6.31 16.61 0.84
N SER A 69 7.06 16.94 1.89
CA SER A 69 7.90 15.96 2.60
C SER A 69 7.13 14.86 3.34
N GLY A 70 5.83 15.04 3.56
CA GLY A 70 4.94 14.05 4.17
C GLY A 70 4.30 13.10 3.14
N VAL A 71 4.57 13.30 1.84
CA VAL A 71 4.03 12.48 0.75
C VAL A 71 5.15 11.76 0.02
N ILE A 72 4.98 10.46 -0.18
CA ILE A 72 5.85 9.64 -1.03
C ILE A 72 5.01 9.12 -2.19
N ALA A 73 5.45 9.41 -3.43
CA ALA A 73 4.84 8.85 -4.62
C ALA A 73 5.90 8.29 -5.57
N TYR A 74 5.55 7.22 -6.27
CA TYR A 74 6.41 6.60 -7.27
C TYR A 74 5.59 5.83 -8.30
N THR A 75 6.19 5.62 -9.46
CA THR A 75 5.67 4.68 -10.46
C THR A 75 6.53 3.43 -10.57
N LEU A 76 5.87 2.34 -10.95
CA LEU A 76 6.48 1.08 -11.38
C LEU A 76 6.05 0.91 -12.84
N GLY A 77 6.94 1.24 -13.78
CA GLY A 77 6.63 1.38 -15.19
C GLY A 77 7.18 0.27 -16.07
N GLU A 78 6.85 0.35 -17.36
CA GLU A 78 7.35 -0.51 -18.43
C GLU A 78 7.11 -2.01 -18.19
N TYR A 79 5.89 -2.36 -17.70
CA TYR A 79 5.56 -3.74 -17.36
C TYR A 79 6.56 -4.35 -16.38
N ALA A 80 6.98 -3.58 -15.37
CA ALA A 80 8.03 -3.91 -14.44
C ALA A 80 7.94 -5.35 -13.94
N ASN A 81 9.06 -6.08 -13.99
CA ASN A 81 9.15 -7.49 -13.59
C ASN A 81 8.14 -8.41 -14.31
N GLY A 82 7.75 -8.09 -15.55
CA GLY A 82 6.80 -8.87 -16.34
C GLY A 82 5.34 -8.74 -15.88
N ASP A 83 4.99 -7.63 -15.23
CA ASP A 83 3.62 -7.35 -14.81
C ASP A 83 2.66 -7.22 -16.00
N ALA A 84 1.38 -7.55 -15.77
CA ALA A 84 0.33 -7.35 -16.76
C ALA A 84 -0.05 -5.87 -16.93
N TRP A 85 0.15 -5.06 -15.90
CA TRP A 85 -0.09 -3.63 -15.96
C TRP A 85 1.15 -2.90 -16.49
N LYS A 86 0.91 -1.99 -17.44
CA LYS A 86 2.00 -1.22 -18.04
C LYS A 86 2.69 -0.34 -17.00
N GLU A 87 1.89 0.27 -16.14
CA GLU A 87 2.37 1.19 -15.13
C GLU A 87 1.49 1.15 -13.89
N ILE A 88 2.11 1.26 -12.72
CA ILE A 88 1.44 1.31 -11.43
C ILE A 88 1.92 2.57 -10.71
N LEU A 89 1.02 3.46 -10.36
CA LEU A 89 1.30 4.60 -9.51
C LEU A 89 0.92 4.27 -8.08
N VAL A 90 1.85 4.53 -7.17
CA VAL A 90 1.64 4.35 -5.73
C VAL A 90 1.91 5.67 -5.02
N ALA A 91 0.99 6.07 -4.15
CA ALA A 91 1.15 7.26 -3.32
C ALA A 91 0.78 6.96 -1.87
N TYR A 92 1.59 7.47 -0.96
CA TYR A 92 1.36 7.44 0.48
C TYR A 92 1.36 8.85 1.02
N ASN A 93 0.26 9.25 1.64
CA ASN A 93 0.16 10.51 2.36
C ASN A 93 0.26 10.24 3.87
N GLY A 94 1.35 10.65 4.48
CA GLY A 94 1.59 10.58 5.93
C GLY A 94 1.04 11.77 6.70
N ASN A 95 0.52 12.79 6.00
CA ASN A 95 -0.07 13.97 6.61
C ASN A 95 -1.47 13.66 7.17
N ARG A 96 -1.95 14.53 8.06
CA ARG A 96 -3.33 14.48 8.55
C ARG A 96 -4.33 15.16 7.63
N GLN A 97 -3.84 15.82 6.58
CA GLN A 97 -4.62 16.58 5.61
C GLN A 97 -4.44 15.97 4.23
N GLN A 98 -5.33 16.31 3.30
CA GLN A 98 -5.16 15.98 1.90
C GLN A 98 -3.90 16.65 1.34
N ALA A 99 -3.20 15.95 0.46
CA ALA A 99 -2.09 16.47 -0.30
C ALA A 99 -2.42 16.39 -1.80
N GLU A 100 -1.96 17.37 -2.55
CA GLU A 100 -2.11 17.44 -4.00
C GLU A 100 -0.72 17.47 -4.63
N PHE A 101 -0.52 16.69 -5.68
CA PHE A 101 0.72 16.68 -6.45
C PHE A 101 0.42 16.24 -7.89
N HIS A 102 1.31 16.60 -8.80
CA HIS A 102 1.17 16.22 -10.19
C HIS A 102 1.52 14.76 -10.41
N ILE A 103 0.69 14.06 -11.17
CA ILE A 103 0.95 12.70 -11.63
C ILE A 103 1.17 12.70 -13.15
N PRO A 104 1.88 11.72 -13.72
CA PRO A 104 2.07 11.61 -15.16
C PRO A 104 0.73 11.58 -15.91
N GLU A 105 0.69 12.23 -17.09
CA GLU A 105 -0.48 12.22 -17.96
C GLU A 105 -0.78 10.79 -18.42
N ALA A 106 -1.89 10.24 -17.97
CA ALA A 106 -2.39 8.94 -18.36
C ALA A 106 -3.86 8.79 -17.92
N ASP A 107 -4.52 7.76 -18.43
CA ASP A 107 -5.84 7.35 -17.95
C ASP A 107 -5.66 6.34 -16.81
N TRP A 108 -5.66 6.82 -15.57
CA TRP A 108 -5.41 6.03 -14.38
C TRP A 108 -6.68 5.38 -13.86
N THR A 109 -6.60 4.09 -13.56
CA THR A 109 -7.65 3.38 -12.82
C THR A 109 -7.29 3.28 -11.35
N VAL A 110 -8.16 3.80 -10.48
CA VAL A 110 -7.94 3.74 -9.02
C VAL A 110 -8.34 2.37 -8.49
N VAL A 111 -7.39 1.57 -8.08
CA VAL A 111 -7.61 0.21 -7.57
C VAL A 111 -7.47 0.08 -6.05
N CYS A 112 -6.88 1.07 -5.40
CA CYS A 112 -6.68 1.09 -3.95
C CYS A 112 -6.81 2.51 -3.42
N ARG A 113 -7.82 2.76 -2.59
CA ARG A 113 -8.04 4.06 -1.94
C ARG A 113 -8.92 3.90 -0.69
N ASP A 114 -8.68 4.71 0.34
CA ASP A 114 -9.50 4.80 1.55
C ASP A 114 -9.79 3.44 2.23
N GLY A 115 -8.77 2.60 2.32
CA GLY A 115 -8.90 1.28 2.95
C GLY A 115 -9.69 0.26 2.13
N ARG A 116 -9.91 0.52 0.83
CA ARG A 116 -10.61 -0.38 -0.10
C ARG A 116 -9.69 -0.77 -1.24
N ILE A 117 -9.87 -1.99 -1.73
CA ILE A 117 -9.18 -2.51 -2.90
C ILE A 117 -10.21 -3.09 -3.86
N ASP A 118 -10.20 -2.58 -5.08
CA ASP A 118 -11.03 -3.06 -6.18
C ASP A 118 -10.21 -3.10 -7.48
N PRO A 119 -9.59 -4.23 -7.81
CA PRO A 119 -8.84 -4.39 -9.06
C PRO A 119 -9.71 -4.30 -10.32
N GLY A 120 -11.02 -4.45 -10.17
CA GLY A 120 -12.00 -4.27 -11.26
C GLY A 120 -12.64 -2.89 -11.29
N SER A 121 -12.08 -1.93 -10.55
CA SER A 121 -12.60 -0.57 -10.47
C SER A 121 -12.79 0.06 -11.86
N ARG A 122 -13.83 0.86 -11.97
CA ARG A 122 -14.08 1.76 -13.11
C ARG A 122 -13.89 3.23 -12.73
N ASP A 123 -13.28 3.46 -11.58
CA ASP A 123 -12.99 4.80 -11.10
C ASP A 123 -11.70 5.29 -11.78
N HIS A 124 -11.85 6.21 -12.72
CA HIS A 124 -10.78 6.77 -13.52
C HIS A 124 -10.36 8.13 -12.98
N MET A 125 -9.07 8.41 -13.04
CA MET A 125 -8.48 9.67 -12.65
C MET A 125 -7.60 10.16 -13.80
N PRO A 126 -7.87 11.34 -14.39
CA PRO A 126 -6.99 11.92 -15.39
C PRO A 126 -5.66 12.33 -14.75
N GLY A 127 -4.58 12.17 -15.47
CA GLY A 127 -3.25 12.67 -15.10
C GLY A 127 -3.09 14.15 -15.39
#